data_74c9f01f884930b23a3629653ab76a32
#
_entry.id   74c9f01f884930b23a3629653ab76a32
#
_cell.length_a   1.000
_cell.length_b   1.000
_cell.length_c   1.000
_cell.angle_alpha   90.00
_cell.angle_beta   90.00
_cell.angle_gamma   90.00
#
_symmetry.space_group_name_H-M   'P 1'
#
loop_
_entity.id
_entity.type
_entity.pdbx_description
1 polymer ?
#
loop_
_entity_poly.entity_id
_entity_poly.type
_entity_poly.pdbx_seq_one_letter_code
_entity_poly.pdbx_strand_id
1 'polypeptide(L)'
;MIVHYFPLIFLLRAVYRRSEDGMVVLAALLAYISFHVGIMFFTPTNLPTEVYTSVLGISANASLLVTKNSGILVPFHTGLIGALVVLYFTRSSAQSLKKRTPYSVFSFVDKNVSVVFRSIILSLLAGILLTFIWPMFINFFLNIFTFISKDLNNPINLFIYGIVNRLLSILNFSHWMNQLFWFSNLGGSWVDPVGAVHTGDVGMWTAQLARNISGFTSGKLISPLYILNIFAVPAFILAAFQTYTDKLVHKRLIPFVILAVSMSILFGTLLPIEIFLVFTAPLLFTFHLFFTAILYAVLPMLGVTLGYSFTGNVLVGTPGSIIDLLVLIRNPIYQKALVILLFIGLMTFLLYYAVTSYYYRRGAISIINPNEKEICFKES
;
A
#
# COMPACT_ATOMS: atom_id res chain seq x y z
N MET A 1 6.04 -5.29 -7.21
CA MET A 1 5.17 -5.70 -8.34
C MET A 1 3.75 -6.03 -7.91
N ILE A 2 3.49 -7.03 -7.05
CA ILE A 2 2.13 -7.43 -6.60
C ILE A 2 1.35 -6.27 -5.96
N VAL A 3 2.02 -5.44 -5.16
CA VAL A 3 1.41 -4.27 -4.48
C VAL A 3 0.83 -3.26 -5.47
N HIS A 4 1.45 -3.08 -6.65
CA HIS A 4 0.97 -2.14 -7.66
C HIS A 4 -0.31 -2.62 -8.36
N TYR A 5 -0.46 -3.94 -8.53
CA TYR A 5 -1.67 -4.53 -9.10
C TYR A 5 -2.77 -4.79 -8.08
N PHE A 6 -2.50 -4.51 -6.80
CA PHE A 6 -3.44 -4.80 -5.72
C PHE A 6 -4.85 -4.24 -5.97
N PRO A 7 -5.04 -2.98 -6.43
CA PRO A 7 -6.38 -2.44 -6.68
C PRO A 7 -7.16 -3.24 -7.74
N LEU A 8 -6.48 -3.67 -8.81
CA LEU A 8 -7.09 -4.48 -9.86
C LEU A 8 -7.43 -5.89 -9.35
N ILE A 9 -6.51 -6.54 -8.64
CA ILE A 9 -6.72 -7.87 -8.06
C ILE A 9 -7.88 -7.84 -7.07
N PHE A 10 -7.92 -6.81 -6.22
CA PHE A 10 -9.02 -6.58 -5.28
C PHE A 10 -10.36 -6.43 -6.00
N LEU A 11 -10.43 -5.60 -7.04
CA LEU A 11 -11.63 -5.39 -7.85
C LEU A 11 -12.15 -6.70 -8.44
N LEU A 12 -11.30 -7.44 -9.15
CA LEU A 12 -11.70 -8.68 -9.81
C LEU A 12 -12.16 -9.72 -8.79
N ARG A 13 -11.47 -9.86 -7.67
CA ARG A 13 -11.85 -10.77 -6.59
C ARG A 13 -13.17 -10.39 -5.92
N ALA A 14 -13.38 -9.08 -5.67
CA ALA A 14 -14.59 -8.57 -5.04
C ALA A 14 -15.83 -8.76 -5.95
N VAL A 15 -15.66 -8.63 -7.25
CA VAL A 15 -16.71 -8.89 -8.24
C VAL A 15 -17.02 -10.40 -8.31
N TYR A 16 -15.99 -11.24 -8.47
CA TYR A 16 -16.15 -12.69 -8.57
C TYR A 16 -16.87 -13.29 -7.36
N ARG A 17 -16.45 -12.91 -6.15
CA ARG A 17 -17.05 -13.43 -4.89
C ARG A 17 -18.57 -13.19 -4.79
N ARG A 18 -19.09 -12.20 -5.52
CA ARG A 18 -20.51 -11.79 -5.42
C ARG A 18 -21.37 -12.18 -6.61
N SER A 19 -20.78 -12.32 -7.78
CA SER A 19 -21.52 -12.64 -9.00
C SER A 19 -21.36 -14.10 -9.42
N GLU A 20 -20.21 -14.72 -9.09
CA GLU A 20 -19.78 -16.06 -9.56
C GLU A 20 -19.83 -16.21 -11.09
N ASP A 21 -19.92 -15.08 -11.81
CA ASP A 21 -20.07 -15.00 -13.24
C ASP A 21 -18.82 -14.38 -13.89
N GLY A 22 -18.16 -15.14 -14.74
CA GLY A 22 -16.95 -14.71 -15.46
C GLY A 22 -17.18 -13.50 -16.37
N MET A 23 -18.37 -13.35 -16.93
CA MET A 23 -18.71 -12.19 -17.78
C MET A 23 -18.77 -10.88 -16.98
N VAL A 24 -19.25 -10.94 -15.73
CA VAL A 24 -19.24 -9.76 -14.86
C VAL A 24 -17.83 -9.41 -14.41
N VAL A 25 -16.94 -10.40 -14.26
CA VAL A 25 -15.51 -10.16 -13.99
C VAL A 25 -14.82 -9.52 -15.19
N LEU A 26 -15.12 -10.00 -16.40
CA LEU A 26 -14.63 -9.38 -17.63
C LEU A 26 -15.13 -7.92 -17.77
N ALA A 27 -16.42 -7.69 -17.47
CA ALA A 27 -17.01 -6.36 -17.43
C ALA A 27 -16.25 -5.42 -16.46
N ALA A 28 -15.86 -5.92 -15.28
CA ALA A 28 -15.10 -5.15 -14.31
C ALA A 28 -13.70 -4.81 -14.81
N LEU A 29 -13.01 -5.73 -15.49
CA LEU A 29 -11.70 -5.49 -16.08
C LEU A 29 -11.77 -4.40 -17.16
N LEU A 30 -12.72 -4.54 -18.10
CA LEU A 30 -12.90 -3.55 -19.18
C LEU A 30 -13.35 -2.20 -18.64
N ALA A 31 -14.21 -2.19 -17.62
CA ALA A 31 -14.64 -0.98 -16.92
C ALA A 31 -13.46 -0.28 -16.20
N TYR A 32 -12.54 -1.03 -15.62
CA TYR A 32 -11.33 -0.48 -14.97
C TYR A 32 -10.40 0.17 -15.99
N ILE A 33 -10.18 -0.47 -17.13
CA ILE A 33 -9.41 0.11 -18.23
C ILE A 33 -10.09 1.39 -18.74
N SER A 34 -11.40 1.33 -18.99
CA SER A 34 -12.20 2.46 -19.49
C SER A 34 -12.20 3.65 -18.52
N PHE A 35 -12.25 3.39 -17.23
CA PHE A 35 -12.13 4.39 -16.17
C PHE A 35 -10.81 5.16 -16.27
N HIS A 36 -9.67 4.47 -16.41
CA HIS A 36 -8.37 5.12 -16.59
C HIS A 36 -8.23 5.84 -17.93
N VAL A 37 -8.82 5.29 -19.00
CA VAL A 37 -8.90 5.98 -20.29
C VAL A 37 -9.71 7.28 -20.18
N GLY A 38 -10.83 7.27 -19.44
CA GLY A 38 -11.59 8.49 -19.16
C GLY A 38 -10.78 9.56 -18.42
N ILE A 39 -9.98 9.17 -17.43
CA ILE A 39 -9.06 10.06 -16.73
C ILE A 39 -8.02 10.63 -17.69
N MET A 40 -7.43 9.80 -18.55
CA MET A 40 -6.33 10.14 -19.43
C MET A 40 -6.63 11.35 -20.31
N PHE A 41 -7.87 11.48 -20.82
CA PHE A 41 -8.25 12.57 -21.73
C PHE A 41 -8.24 13.96 -21.09
N PHE A 42 -8.42 14.06 -19.78
CA PHE A 42 -8.56 15.34 -19.07
C PHE A 42 -7.53 15.54 -17.97
N THR A 43 -6.52 14.68 -17.91
CA THR A 43 -5.48 14.74 -16.88
C THR A 43 -4.68 16.04 -16.98
N PRO A 44 -4.60 16.85 -15.90
CA PRO A 44 -3.77 18.04 -15.88
C PRO A 44 -2.28 17.66 -15.91
N THR A 45 -1.46 18.47 -16.59
CA THR A 45 -0.01 18.22 -16.78
C THR A 45 0.88 18.88 -15.73
N ASN A 46 0.29 19.63 -14.79
CA ASN A 46 1.00 20.42 -13.78
C ASN A 46 1.23 19.72 -12.45
N LEU A 47 0.86 18.45 -12.34
CA LEU A 47 1.05 17.65 -11.14
C LEU A 47 2.45 16.99 -11.12
N PRO A 48 2.96 16.56 -9.95
CA PRO A 48 4.19 15.80 -9.86
C PRO A 48 4.14 14.51 -10.71
N THR A 49 5.27 14.16 -11.33
CA THR A 49 5.37 13.01 -12.24
C THR A 49 5.03 11.68 -11.58
N GLU A 50 5.28 11.57 -10.29
CA GLU A 50 5.05 10.38 -9.46
C GLU A 50 3.55 10.06 -9.27
N VAL A 51 2.67 11.01 -9.54
CA VAL A 51 1.22 10.84 -9.44
C VAL A 51 0.63 10.09 -10.63
N TYR A 52 1.33 10.10 -11.76
CA TYR A 52 0.83 9.48 -12.99
C TYR A 52 1.09 7.96 -13.02
N THR A 53 0.29 7.24 -13.79
CA THR A 53 0.35 5.78 -13.89
C THR A 53 0.01 5.32 -15.31
N SER A 54 0.09 4.02 -15.56
CA SER A 54 -0.43 3.43 -16.80
C SER A 54 -1.94 3.16 -16.70
N VAL A 55 -2.55 2.84 -17.85
CA VAL A 55 -3.99 2.50 -17.95
C VAL A 55 -4.39 1.31 -17.06
N LEU A 56 -3.46 0.40 -16.74
CA LEU A 56 -3.71 -0.72 -15.84
C LEU A 56 -3.42 -0.39 -14.35
N GLY A 57 -3.11 0.87 -14.04
CA GLY A 57 -2.81 1.28 -12.68
C GLY A 57 -1.41 0.89 -12.20
N ILE A 58 -0.51 0.49 -13.09
CA ILE A 58 0.89 0.25 -12.78
C ILE A 58 1.57 1.61 -12.71
N SER A 59 2.18 1.94 -11.57
CA SER A 59 3.06 3.10 -11.53
C SER A 59 4.27 2.80 -12.41
N ALA A 60 4.32 3.43 -13.56
CA ALA A 60 5.51 3.44 -14.39
C ALA A 60 6.45 4.51 -13.84
N ASN A 61 7.76 4.28 -13.98
CA ASN A 61 8.73 5.34 -13.74
C ASN A 61 8.33 6.53 -14.61
N ALA A 62 7.92 7.59 -13.99
CA ALA A 62 7.35 8.76 -14.64
C ALA A 62 8.30 9.40 -15.68
N SER A 63 9.60 9.22 -15.51
CA SER A 63 10.61 9.64 -16.49
C SER A 63 10.46 8.98 -17.87
N LEU A 64 9.83 7.81 -17.95
CA LEU A 64 9.60 7.10 -19.21
C LEU A 64 8.26 7.44 -19.86
N LEU A 65 7.29 7.96 -19.10
CA LEU A 65 5.92 8.18 -19.58
C LEU A 65 5.56 9.65 -19.80
N VAL A 66 6.20 10.56 -19.10
CA VAL A 66 5.87 11.97 -19.13
C VAL A 66 7.12 12.80 -19.38
N THR A 67 7.57 12.86 -20.61
CA THR A 67 8.27 14.07 -21.00
C THR A 67 7.17 15.13 -21.20
N LYS A 68 7.25 16.22 -20.44
CA LYS A 68 6.32 17.37 -20.46
C LYS A 68 6.02 17.90 -21.88
N ASN A 69 6.83 17.51 -22.86
CA ASN A 69 6.79 17.94 -24.26
C ASN A 69 6.32 16.86 -25.25
N SER A 70 6.04 15.62 -24.81
CA SER A 70 5.74 14.52 -25.76
C SER A 70 4.26 14.38 -26.13
N GLY A 71 3.38 15.16 -25.50
CA GLY A 71 1.93 15.05 -25.75
C GLY A 71 1.31 13.70 -25.36
N ILE A 72 2.05 12.85 -24.64
CA ILE A 72 1.55 11.55 -24.22
C ILE A 72 0.56 11.77 -23.06
N LEU A 73 -0.69 11.37 -23.31
CA LEU A 73 -1.74 11.38 -22.29
C LEU A 73 -1.58 10.17 -21.38
N VAL A 74 -1.49 10.40 -20.08
CA VAL A 74 -1.41 9.36 -19.05
C VAL A 74 -2.39 9.64 -17.91
N PRO A 75 -3.06 8.62 -17.36
CA PRO A 75 -3.93 8.80 -16.22
C PRO A 75 -3.11 8.97 -14.94
N PHE A 76 -3.69 9.56 -13.91
CA PHE A 76 -3.10 9.55 -12.57
C PHE A 76 -3.50 8.30 -11.78
N HIS A 77 -2.68 7.99 -10.79
CA HIS A 77 -2.89 6.85 -9.90
C HIS A 77 -4.11 7.10 -9.00
N THR A 78 -5.09 6.21 -9.04
CA THR A 78 -6.33 6.29 -8.24
C THR A 78 -6.39 5.28 -7.11
N GLY A 79 -5.40 4.38 -7.03
CA GLY A 79 -5.28 3.36 -5.99
C GLY A 79 -6.55 2.53 -5.79
N LEU A 80 -6.83 2.22 -4.53
CA LEU A 80 -8.01 1.44 -4.16
C LEU A 80 -9.32 2.22 -4.39
N ILE A 81 -9.28 3.56 -4.33
CA ILE A 81 -10.48 4.40 -4.54
C ILE A 81 -11.04 4.19 -5.95
N GLY A 82 -10.18 4.22 -6.98
CA GLY A 82 -10.60 3.95 -8.35
C GLY A 82 -11.21 2.55 -8.51
N ALA A 83 -10.60 1.54 -7.89
CA ALA A 83 -11.14 0.18 -7.90
C ALA A 83 -12.52 0.08 -7.23
N LEU A 84 -12.74 0.80 -6.12
CA LEU A 84 -14.05 0.85 -5.45
C LEU A 84 -15.12 1.56 -6.29
N VAL A 85 -14.77 2.63 -6.98
CA VAL A 85 -15.67 3.33 -7.91
C VAL A 85 -16.10 2.39 -9.03
N VAL A 86 -15.17 1.71 -9.66
CA VAL A 86 -15.45 0.74 -10.74
C VAL A 86 -16.26 -0.44 -10.22
N LEU A 87 -15.94 -0.96 -9.03
CA LEU A 87 -16.70 -2.02 -8.37
C LEU A 87 -18.18 -1.63 -8.19
N TYR A 88 -18.42 -0.39 -7.72
CA TYR A 88 -19.77 0.12 -7.53
C TYR A 88 -20.56 0.15 -8.84
N PHE A 89 -19.99 0.70 -9.93
CA PHE A 89 -20.68 0.81 -11.21
C PHE A 89 -20.89 -0.55 -11.89
N THR A 90 -19.89 -1.43 -11.84
CA THR A 90 -20.02 -2.79 -12.39
C THR A 90 -21.12 -3.57 -11.66
N ARG A 91 -21.14 -3.48 -10.34
CA ARG A 91 -22.16 -4.13 -9.52
C ARG A 91 -23.56 -3.56 -9.77
N SER A 92 -23.68 -2.24 -9.81
CA SER A 92 -24.95 -1.55 -10.11
C SER A 92 -25.47 -1.97 -11.49
N SER A 93 -24.60 -2.10 -12.48
CA SER A 93 -24.95 -2.56 -13.83
C SER A 93 -25.49 -4.01 -13.81
N ALA A 94 -24.79 -4.91 -13.14
CA ALA A 94 -25.21 -6.31 -13.03
C ALA A 94 -26.56 -6.46 -12.29
N GLN A 95 -26.77 -5.72 -11.19
CA GLN A 95 -28.01 -5.76 -10.42
C GLN A 95 -29.20 -5.15 -11.16
N SER A 96 -29.00 -4.05 -11.88
CA SER A 96 -30.05 -3.38 -12.65
C SER A 96 -30.60 -4.28 -13.74
N LEU A 97 -29.77 -5.11 -14.37
CA LEU A 97 -30.19 -6.00 -15.45
C LEU A 97 -30.86 -7.28 -14.95
N LYS A 98 -30.59 -7.71 -13.71
CA LYS A 98 -31.36 -8.80 -13.06
C LYS A 98 -32.85 -8.45 -12.86
N LYS A 99 -33.17 -7.15 -12.75
CA LYS A 99 -34.55 -6.65 -12.51
C LYS A 99 -35.30 -6.31 -13.80
N ARG A 100 -34.70 -6.44 -15.00
CA ARG A 100 -35.37 -6.12 -16.25
C ARG A 100 -36.41 -7.16 -16.60
N THR A 101 -37.62 -6.68 -16.94
CA THR A 101 -38.69 -7.49 -17.51
C THR A 101 -38.38 -7.87 -18.96
N PRO A 102 -38.89 -8.99 -19.47
CA PRO A 102 -38.59 -9.50 -20.82
C PRO A 102 -39.02 -8.58 -21.99
N TYR A 103 -39.83 -7.56 -21.75
CA TYR A 103 -40.38 -6.66 -22.76
C TYR A 103 -39.66 -5.32 -22.91
N SER A 104 -38.34 -5.28 -22.77
CA SER A 104 -37.61 -4.02 -23.04
C SER A 104 -37.21 -3.92 -24.53
N VAL A 105 -37.15 -2.68 -25.06
CA VAL A 105 -36.74 -2.39 -26.45
C VAL A 105 -35.36 -3.01 -26.77
N PHE A 106 -34.52 -3.23 -25.78
CA PHE A 106 -33.20 -3.87 -25.89
C PHE A 106 -33.20 -5.37 -25.53
N SER A 107 -34.32 -6.05 -25.60
CA SER A 107 -34.39 -7.50 -25.27
C SER A 107 -33.61 -8.40 -26.26
N PHE A 108 -33.27 -7.88 -27.44
CA PHE A 108 -32.39 -8.55 -28.41
C PHE A 108 -30.92 -8.54 -28.03
N VAL A 109 -30.50 -7.68 -27.09
CA VAL A 109 -29.12 -7.65 -26.61
C VAL A 109 -29.01 -8.56 -25.38
N ASP A 110 -28.10 -9.53 -25.44
CA ASP A 110 -27.84 -10.42 -24.31
C ASP A 110 -27.54 -9.61 -23.03
N LYS A 111 -28.09 -10.09 -21.92
CA LYS A 111 -27.90 -9.45 -20.59
C LYS A 111 -26.44 -9.23 -20.25
N ASN A 112 -25.60 -10.20 -20.58
CA ASN A 112 -24.16 -10.13 -20.29
C ASN A 112 -23.48 -9.01 -21.09
N VAL A 113 -23.83 -8.88 -22.38
CA VAL A 113 -23.32 -7.80 -23.23
C VAL A 113 -23.77 -6.44 -22.70
N SER A 114 -25.03 -6.30 -22.28
CA SER A 114 -25.57 -5.08 -21.67
C SER A 114 -24.85 -4.70 -20.38
N VAL A 115 -24.46 -5.69 -19.52
CA VAL A 115 -23.64 -5.43 -18.29
C VAL A 115 -22.30 -4.84 -18.67
N VAL A 116 -21.62 -5.44 -19.66
CA VAL A 116 -20.29 -4.99 -20.11
C VAL A 116 -20.37 -3.55 -20.61
N PHE A 117 -21.26 -3.25 -21.57
CA PHE A 117 -21.38 -1.91 -22.14
C PHE A 117 -21.73 -0.85 -21.09
N ARG A 118 -22.69 -1.12 -20.23
CA ARG A 118 -23.11 -0.19 -19.19
C ARG A 118 -21.98 0.06 -18.17
N SER A 119 -21.25 -0.97 -17.80
CA SER A 119 -20.11 -0.84 -16.88
C SER A 119 -18.99 -0.01 -17.47
N ILE A 120 -18.68 -0.20 -18.76
CA ILE A 120 -17.68 0.59 -19.51
C ILE A 120 -18.08 2.06 -19.54
N ILE A 121 -19.30 2.37 -19.99
CA ILE A 121 -19.76 3.76 -20.14
C ILE A 121 -19.80 4.47 -18.77
N LEU A 122 -20.38 3.85 -17.74
CA LEU A 122 -20.46 4.48 -16.43
C LEU A 122 -19.10 4.69 -15.80
N SER A 123 -18.17 3.76 -15.97
CA SER A 123 -16.81 3.89 -15.45
C SER A 123 -16.00 4.93 -16.23
N LEU A 124 -16.17 5.03 -17.54
CA LEU A 124 -15.55 6.09 -18.34
C LEU A 124 -16.00 7.48 -17.86
N LEU A 125 -17.32 7.67 -17.71
CA LEU A 125 -17.87 8.94 -17.22
C LEU A 125 -17.39 9.25 -15.80
N ALA A 126 -17.33 8.24 -14.93
CA ALA A 126 -16.79 8.39 -13.58
C ALA A 126 -15.30 8.79 -13.58
N GLY A 127 -14.51 8.22 -14.49
CA GLY A 127 -13.11 8.61 -14.70
C GLY A 127 -12.97 10.07 -15.10
N ILE A 128 -13.78 10.52 -16.06
CA ILE A 128 -13.82 11.92 -16.50
C ILE A 128 -14.19 12.85 -15.34
N LEU A 129 -15.24 12.54 -14.58
CA LEU A 129 -15.66 13.33 -13.42
C LEU A 129 -14.57 13.39 -12.34
N LEU A 130 -13.91 12.26 -12.09
CA LEU A 130 -12.85 12.19 -11.09
C LEU A 130 -11.68 13.12 -11.43
N THR A 131 -11.39 13.35 -12.71
CA THR A 131 -10.29 14.21 -13.15
C THR A 131 -10.40 15.64 -12.60
N PHE A 132 -11.60 16.14 -12.39
CA PHE A 132 -11.82 17.49 -11.84
C PHE A 132 -11.65 17.54 -10.31
N ILE A 133 -11.91 16.43 -9.61
CA ILE A 133 -11.86 16.38 -8.14
C ILE A 133 -10.45 15.96 -7.69
N TRP A 134 -9.79 15.07 -8.42
CA TRP A 134 -8.55 14.44 -8.03
C TRP A 134 -7.36 15.38 -7.76
N PRO A 135 -7.15 16.45 -8.53
CA PRO A 135 -6.10 17.42 -8.26
C PRO A 135 -6.23 18.07 -6.87
N MET A 136 -7.46 18.29 -6.38
CA MET A 136 -7.68 18.82 -5.03
C MET A 136 -7.19 17.83 -3.96
N PHE A 137 -7.49 16.54 -4.13
CA PHE A 137 -7.00 15.47 -3.26
C PHE A 137 -5.47 15.40 -3.28
N ILE A 138 -4.86 15.43 -4.44
CA ILE A 138 -3.39 15.42 -4.60
C ILE A 138 -2.77 16.65 -3.91
N ASN A 139 -3.27 17.85 -4.19
CA ASN A 139 -2.74 19.09 -3.62
C ASN A 139 -2.88 19.13 -2.08
N PHE A 140 -3.98 18.58 -1.54
CA PHE A 140 -4.14 18.44 -0.09
C PHE A 140 -2.99 17.63 0.52
N PHE A 141 -2.65 16.46 -0.04
CA PHE A 141 -1.53 15.65 0.44
C PHE A 141 -0.18 16.30 0.18
N LEU A 142 0.01 16.98 -0.96
CA LEU A 142 1.25 17.72 -1.25
C LEU A 142 1.50 18.81 -0.22
N ASN A 143 0.48 19.52 0.26
CA ASN A 143 0.62 20.50 1.34
C ASN A 143 1.07 19.84 2.64
N ILE A 144 0.53 18.68 2.99
CA ILE A 144 0.99 17.90 4.14
C ILE A 144 2.44 17.45 3.96
N PHE A 145 2.80 16.95 2.77
CA PHE A 145 4.17 16.51 2.48
C PHE A 145 5.17 17.67 2.57
N THR A 146 4.80 18.85 2.03
CA THR A 146 5.61 20.06 2.15
C THR A 146 5.77 20.49 3.60
N PHE A 147 4.73 20.35 4.43
CA PHE A 147 4.84 20.62 5.88
C PHE A 147 5.83 19.66 6.55
N ILE A 148 5.73 18.36 6.29
CA ILE A 148 6.62 17.32 6.85
C ILE A 148 8.07 17.57 6.41
N SER A 149 8.28 17.93 5.14
CA SER A 149 9.62 18.12 4.55
C SER A 149 10.38 19.34 5.06
N LYS A 150 9.71 20.29 5.76
CA LYS A 150 10.38 21.47 6.32
C LYS A 150 11.51 21.11 7.27
N ASP A 151 11.35 20.06 8.05
CA ASP A 151 12.39 19.56 8.96
C ASP A 151 12.20 18.07 9.24
N LEU A 152 12.95 17.22 8.55
CA LEU A 152 12.97 15.77 8.78
C LEU A 152 13.84 15.35 9.98
N ASN A 153 14.42 16.29 10.73
CA ASN A 153 15.06 16.01 12.02
C ASN A 153 14.08 16.18 13.18
N ASN A 154 12.97 16.87 12.95
CA ASN A 154 11.92 17.05 13.96
C ASN A 154 11.12 15.75 14.16
N PRO A 155 11.12 15.17 15.38
CA PRO A 155 10.36 13.94 15.66
C PRO A 155 8.86 14.06 15.39
N ILE A 156 8.28 15.26 15.54
CA ILE A 156 6.85 15.49 15.26
C ILE A 156 6.56 15.34 13.77
N ASN A 157 7.43 15.87 12.90
CA ASN A 157 7.25 15.74 11.46
C ASN A 157 7.41 14.28 11.01
N LEU A 158 8.33 13.53 11.61
CA LEU A 158 8.50 12.10 11.37
C LEU A 158 7.30 11.28 11.91
N PHE A 159 6.74 11.68 13.05
CA PHE A 159 5.51 11.07 13.57
C PHE A 159 4.34 11.26 12.61
N ILE A 160 4.15 12.49 12.10
CA ILE A 160 3.11 12.79 11.09
C ILE A 160 3.37 12.01 9.80
N TYR A 161 4.65 11.92 9.37
CA TYR A 161 5.03 11.08 8.22
C TYR A 161 4.56 9.63 8.40
N GLY A 162 4.81 9.04 9.57
CA GLY A 162 4.42 7.66 9.88
C GLY A 162 2.91 7.44 9.79
N ILE A 163 2.09 8.35 10.35
CA ILE A 163 0.63 8.29 10.25
C ILE A 163 0.18 8.37 8.80
N VAL A 164 0.61 9.41 8.08
CA VAL A 164 0.17 9.66 6.71
C VAL A 164 0.60 8.53 5.77
N ASN A 165 1.83 8.04 5.93
CA ASN A 165 2.35 6.93 5.12
C ASN A 165 1.51 5.65 5.29
N ARG A 166 1.11 5.30 6.52
CA ARG A 166 0.27 4.12 6.78
C ARG A 166 -1.16 4.30 6.29
N LEU A 167 -1.75 5.47 6.47
CA LEU A 167 -3.08 5.76 5.92
C LEU A 167 -3.09 5.67 4.39
N LEU A 168 -2.08 6.23 3.74
CA LEU A 168 -1.92 6.13 2.29
C LEU A 168 -1.64 4.70 1.82
N SER A 169 -0.99 3.86 2.64
CA SER A 169 -0.74 2.45 2.35
C SER A 169 -2.03 1.66 2.13
N ILE A 170 -3.05 1.87 2.98
CA ILE A 170 -4.36 1.20 2.84
C ILE A 170 -5.02 1.54 1.51
N LEU A 171 -4.90 2.80 1.10
CA LEU A 171 -5.46 3.30 -0.16
C LEU A 171 -4.59 2.96 -1.38
N ASN A 172 -3.44 2.30 -1.14
CA ASN A 172 -2.41 2.00 -2.15
C ASN A 172 -1.73 3.25 -2.75
N PHE A 173 -1.59 4.33 -1.95
CA PHE A 173 -0.91 5.58 -2.33
C PHE A 173 0.45 5.77 -1.65
N SER A 174 0.86 4.90 -0.73
CA SER A 174 2.15 5.01 -0.04
C SER A 174 3.33 5.06 -1.01
N HIS A 175 3.21 4.38 -2.16
CA HIS A 175 4.23 4.40 -3.19
C HIS A 175 4.52 5.81 -3.71
N TRP A 176 3.49 6.61 -3.97
CA TRP A 176 3.64 8.00 -4.38
C TRP A 176 4.36 8.84 -3.32
N MET A 177 3.91 8.77 -2.06
CA MET A 177 4.58 9.47 -0.95
C MET A 177 6.04 9.03 -0.80
N ASN A 178 6.29 7.72 -0.85
CA ASN A 178 7.63 7.17 -0.73
C ASN A 178 8.55 7.64 -1.86
N GLN A 179 8.09 7.65 -3.10
CA GLN A 179 8.88 8.15 -4.24
C GLN A 179 9.33 9.60 -4.00
N LEU A 180 8.42 10.47 -3.57
CA LEU A 180 8.71 11.87 -3.31
C LEU A 180 9.72 12.05 -2.15
N PHE A 181 9.55 11.33 -1.04
CA PHE A 181 10.46 11.47 0.10
C PHE A 181 11.77 10.70 -0.07
N TRP A 182 11.78 9.61 -0.81
CA TRP A 182 12.99 8.79 -0.94
C TRP A 182 13.95 9.30 -2.02
N PHE A 183 13.44 9.96 -3.08
CA PHE A 183 14.24 10.29 -4.26
C PHE A 183 14.15 11.74 -4.72
N SER A 184 13.30 12.58 -4.12
CA SER A 184 13.21 14.00 -4.47
C SER A 184 13.65 14.92 -3.33
N ASN A 185 13.69 16.22 -3.59
CA ASN A 185 14.06 17.24 -2.62
C ASN A 185 13.17 17.28 -1.36
N LEU A 186 11.96 16.69 -1.40
CA LEU A 186 11.11 16.59 -0.22
C LEU A 186 11.72 15.71 0.88
N GLY A 187 12.56 14.74 0.52
CA GLY A 187 13.32 13.93 1.47
C GLY A 187 14.63 14.54 1.94
N GLY A 188 14.92 15.77 1.52
CA GLY A 188 16.16 16.48 1.81
C GLY A 188 17.17 16.45 0.67
N SER A 189 18.28 17.15 0.85
CA SER A 189 19.41 17.16 -0.09
C SER A 189 20.73 17.13 0.66
N TRP A 190 21.74 16.52 0.06
CA TRP A 190 23.10 16.46 0.57
C TRP A 190 24.10 16.62 -0.57
N VAL A 191 25.10 17.45 -0.35
CA VAL A 191 26.19 17.67 -1.30
C VAL A 191 27.36 16.80 -0.88
N ASP A 192 27.84 15.95 -1.77
CA ASP A 192 28.98 15.09 -1.51
C ASP A 192 30.33 15.89 -1.56
N PRO A 193 31.44 15.32 -1.07
CA PRO A 193 32.74 15.98 -1.10
C PRO A 193 33.27 16.34 -2.50
N VAL A 194 32.69 15.79 -3.55
CA VAL A 194 33.02 16.05 -4.97
C VAL A 194 32.14 17.14 -5.58
N GLY A 195 31.11 17.62 -4.83
CA GLY A 195 30.19 18.65 -5.26
C GLY A 195 28.91 18.13 -5.94
N ALA A 196 28.69 16.80 -5.99
CA ALA A 196 27.45 16.24 -6.53
C ALA A 196 26.32 16.35 -5.51
N VAL A 197 25.14 16.76 -5.96
CA VAL A 197 23.93 16.89 -5.14
C VAL A 197 23.11 15.61 -5.20
N HIS A 198 22.89 15.00 -4.03
CA HIS A 198 22.04 13.84 -3.87
C HIS A 198 20.75 14.23 -3.14
N THR A 199 19.61 13.77 -3.63
CA THR A 199 18.29 14.16 -3.11
C THR A 199 17.48 12.96 -2.62
N GLY A 200 16.62 13.20 -1.63
CA GLY A 200 15.78 12.20 -1.01
C GLY A 200 16.49 11.33 0.02
N ASP A 201 15.72 10.83 0.99
CA ASP A 201 16.26 10.09 2.13
C ASP A 201 17.07 8.84 1.71
N VAL A 202 16.60 8.11 0.70
CA VAL A 202 17.31 6.92 0.15
C VAL A 202 18.45 7.33 -0.78
N GLY A 203 18.25 8.34 -1.62
CA GLY A 203 19.28 8.83 -2.53
C GLY A 203 20.50 9.34 -1.76
N MET A 204 20.30 10.15 -0.73
CA MET A 204 21.35 10.62 0.17
C MET A 204 22.02 9.45 0.90
N TRP A 205 21.24 8.54 1.48
CA TRP A 205 21.78 7.41 2.22
C TRP A 205 22.66 6.51 1.35
N THR A 206 22.24 6.20 0.14
CA THR A 206 23.02 5.40 -0.82
C THR A 206 24.34 6.09 -1.18
N ALA A 207 24.33 7.41 -1.39
CA ALA A 207 25.51 8.18 -1.68
C ALA A 207 26.48 8.27 -0.47
N GLN A 208 25.94 8.47 0.74
CA GLN A 208 26.71 8.46 1.98
C GLN A 208 27.35 7.10 2.24
N LEU A 209 26.63 6.02 1.97
CA LEU A 209 27.17 4.66 2.06
C LEU A 209 28.32 4.43 1.07
N ALA A 210 28.14 4.81 -0.20
CA ALA A 210 29.16 4.65 -1.24
C ALA A 210 30.44 5.44 -0.91
N ARG A 211 30.35 6.52 -0.13
CA ARG A 211 31.46 7.35 0.31
C ARG A 211 32.05 6.95 1.68
N ASN A 212 31.53 5.89 2.31
CA ASN A 212 31.93 5.44 3.66
C ASN A 212 31.91 6.55 4.72
N ILE A 213 30.90 7.43 4.67
CA ILE A 213 30.76 8.54 5.62
C ILE A 213 30.28 7.98 6.96
N SER A 214 30.96 8.36 8.04
CA SER A 214 30.51 8.08 9.40
C SER A 214 29.43 9.06 9.83
N GLY A 215 28.29 8.57 10.30
CA GLY A 215 27.19 9.42 10.76
C GLY A 215 26.21 9.79 9.63
N PHE A 216 25.33 8.86 9.32
CA PHE A 216 24.28 9.08 8.31
C PHE A 216 23.26 10.12 8.81
N THR A 217 22.96 11.09 7.97
CA THR A 217 21.89 12.07 8.19
C THR A 217 20.57 11.64 7.56
N SER A 218 20.58 10.56 6.78
CA SER A 218 19.49 10.00 5.97
C SER A 218 19.26 8.53 6.31
N GLY A 219 18.27 7.88 5.72
CA GLY A 219 17.84 6.51 6.03
C GLY A 219 16.81 6.44 7.17
N LYS A 220 16.20 7.57 7.54
CA LYS A 220 15.24 7.68 8.65
C LYS A 220 13.89 7.08 8.29
N LEU A 221 13.51 7.16 7.03
CA LEU A 221 12.17 6.80 6.56
C LEU A 221 12.01 5.30 6.29
N ILE A 222 13.11 4.55 6.26
CA ILE A 222 13.11 3.10 6.01
C ILE A 222 13.25 2.29 7.31
N SER A 223 14.01 2.81 8.28
CA SER A 223 14.33 2.08 9.53
C SER A 223 13.13 1.45 10.24
N PRO A 224 11.96 2.12 10.40
CA PRO A 224 10.81 1.54 11.05
C PRO A 224 10.24 0.32 10.33
N LEU A 225 10.39 0.25 9.02
CA LEU A 225 9.85 -0.86 8.22
C LEU A 225 10.50 -2.20 8.58
N TYR A 226 11.80 -2.21 8.96
CA TYR A 226 12.46 -3.43 9.43
C TYR A 226 11.80 -3.98 10.69
N ILE A 227 11.49 -3.12 11.66
CA ILE A 227 10.83 -3.53 12.90
C ILE A 227 9.42 -4.04 12.62
N LEU A 228 8.67 -3.32 11.82
CA LEU A 228 7.28 -3.68 11.52
C LEU A 228 7.19 -5.00 10.75
N ASN A 229 8.02 -5.16 9.71
CA ASN A 229 7.95 -6.33 8.85
C ASN A 229 8.51 -7.60 9.52
N ILE A 230 9.59 -7.48 10.29
CA ILE A 230 10.32 -8.65 10.84
C ILE A 230 9.80 -9.03 12.22
N PHE A 231 9.32 -8.06 13.03
CA PHE A 231 8.93 -8.33 14.41
C PHE A 231 7.42 -8.12 14.65
N ALA A 232 6.83 -6.99 14.23
CA ALA A 232 5.45 -6.66 14.55
C ALA A 232 4.45 -7.61 13.85
N VAL A 233 4.62 -7.87 12.55
CA VAL A 233 3.72 -8.74 11.78
C VAL A 233 3.76 -10.19 12.27
N PRO A 234 4.93 -10.83 12.45
CA PRO A 234 4.97 -12.17 13.02
C PRO A 234 4.36 -12.26 14.43
N ALA A 235 4.61 -11.26 15.29
CA ALA A 235 4.02 -11.21 16.63
C ALA A 235 2.49 -11.14 16.60
N PHE A 236 1.95 -10.26 15.73
CA PHE A 236 0.51 -10.14 15.53
C PHE A 236 -0.10 -11.48 15.07
N ILE A 237 0.49 -12.09 14.05
CA ILE A 237 -0.01 -13.36 13.49
C ILE A 237 0.07 -14.48 14.52
N LEU A 238 1.20 -14.60 15.22
CA LEU A 238 1.38 -15.62 16.27
C LEU A 238 0.32 -15.47 17.37
N ALA A 239 0.10 -14.24 17.86
CA ALA A 239 -0.90 -13.97 18.89
C ALA A 239 -2.32 -14.27 18.42
N ALA A 240 -2.68 -13.83 17.22
CA ALA A 240 -3.98 -14.11 16.61
C ALA A 240 -4.20 -15.62 16.43
N PHE A 241 -3.19 -16.33 15.92
CA PHE A 241 -3.26 -17.77 15.66
C PHE A 241 -3.40 -18.58 16.93
N GLN A 242 -2.68 -18.25 18.01
CA GLN A 242 -2.78 -18.95 19.30
C GLN A 242 -4.09 -18.71 20.03
N THR A 243 -4.79 -17.62 19.74
CA THR A 243 -6.09 -17.33 20.37
C THR A 243 -7.22 -18.21 19.81
N TYR A 244 -7.06 -18.70 18.58
CA TYR A 244 -8.04 -19.57 17.95
C TYR A 244 -7.62 -21.04 18.07
N THR A 245 -8.33 -21.80 18.90
CA THR A 245 -8.06 -23.24 19.13
C THR A 245 -8.76 -24.16 18.13
N ASP A 246 -9.70 -23.63 17.33
CA ASP A 246 -10.46 -24.40 16.36
C ASP A 246 -9.57 -24.78 15.16
N LYS A 247 -9.43 -26.08 14.89
CA LYS A 247 -8.61 -26.62 13.79
C LYS A 247 -9.12 -26.19 12.40
N LEU A 248 -10.42 -26.00 12.23
CA LEU A 248 -10.99 -25.57 10.95
C LEU A 248 -10.63 -24.10 10.66
N VAL A 249 -10.70 -23.26 11.69
CA VAL A 249 -10.27 -21.86 11.61
C VAL A 249 -8.79 -21.79 11.23
N HIS A 250 -7.94 -22.58 11.88
CA HIS A 250 -6.52 -22.66 11.55
C HIS A 250 -6.29 -23.06 10.09
N LYS A 251 -6.92 -24.12 9.63
CA LYS A 251 -6.77 -24.59 8.24
C LYS A 251 -7.14 -23.52 7.19
N ARG A 252 -8.16 -22.70 7.47
CA ARG A 252 -8.56 -21.59 6.57
C ARG A 252 -7.65 -20.38 6.65
N LEU A 253 -7.06 -20.11 7.81
CA LEU A 253 -6.15 -18.97 8.00
C LEU A 253 -4.73 -19.25 7.50
N ILE A 254 -4.28 -20.49 7.44
CA ILE A 254 -2.92 -20.85 7.00
C ILE A 254 -2.51 -20.19 5.67
N PRO A 255 -3.30 -20.23 4.58
CA PRO A 255 -2.91 -19.59 3.32
C PRO A 255 -2.71 -18.08 3.46
N PHE A 256 -3.57 -17.42 4.24
CA PHE A 256 -3.43 -16.00 4.53
C PHE A 256 -2.19 -15.70 5.38
N VAL A 257 -1.94 -16.52 6.39
CA VAL A 257 -0.76 -16.41 7.28
C VAL A 257 0.53 -16.54 6.46
N ILE A 258 0.63 -17.57 5.62
CA ILE A 258 1.79 -17.78 4.74
C ILE A 258 1.98 -16.56 3.83
N LEU A 259 0.92 -16.09 3.18
CA LEU A 259 0.98 -14.93 2.30
C LEU A 259 1.43 -13.69 3.07
N ALA A 260 0.80 -13.37 4.20
CA ALA A 260 1.07 -12.16 4.96
C ALA A 260 2.49 -12.14 5.56
N VAL A 261 2.96 -13.28 6.12
CA VAL A 261 4.32 -13.40 6.65
C VAL A 261 5.35 -13.31 5.54
N SER A 262 5.15 -14.03 4.42
CA SER A 262 6.07 -13.98 3.29
C SER A 262 6.13 -12.58 2.69
N MET A 263 4.99 -11.92 2.49
CA MET A 263 4.93 -10.55 1.96
C MET A 263 5.62 -9.56 2.90
N SER A 264 5.49 -9.73 4.20
CA SER A 264 6.12 -8.87 5.19
C SER A 264 7.63 -9.14 5.29
N ILE A 265 8.04 -10.36 5.63
CA ILE A 265 9.44 -10.68 5.94
C ILE A 265 10.32 -10.64 4.69
N LEU A 266 9.87 -11.25 3.58
CA LEU A 266 10.70 -11.37 2.37
C LEU A 266 10.60 -10.16 1.44
N PHE A 267 9.41 -9.55 1.33
CA PHE A 267 9.17 -8.46 0.39
C PHE A 267 9.03 -7.08 1.03
N GLY A 268 9.07 -7.00 2.37
CA GLY A 268 9.03 -5.72 3.08
C GLY A 268 7.70 -4.96 2.95
N THR A 269 6.57 -5.64 2.75
CA THR A 269 5.27 -5.00 2.61
C THR A 269 4.27 -5.39 3.69
N LEU A 270 3.68 -4.40 4.33
CA LEU A 270 2.67 -4.54 5.38
C LEU A 270 1.24 -4.62 4.83
N LEU A 271 1.05 -4.37 3.53
CA LEU A 271 -0.27 -4.17 2.92
C LEU A 271 -1.29 -5.29 3.24
N PRO A 272 -0.97 -6.60 3.14
CA PRO A 272 -1.95 -7.64 3.44
C PRO A 272 -2.44 -7.59 4.89
N ILE A 273 -1.55 -7.32 5.83
CA ILE A 273 -1.87 -7.22 7.26
C ILE A 273 -2.64 -5.93 7.56
N GLU A 274 -2.25 -4.80 7.02
CA GLU A 274 -2.93 -3.52 7.22
C GLU A 274 -4.38 -3.58 6.73
N ILE A 275 -4.60 -4.14 5.54
CA ILE A 275 -5.95 -4.34 5.01
C ILE A 275 -6.75 -5.29 5.90
N PHE A 276 -6.15 -6.40 6.31
CA PHE A 276 -6.81 -7.32 7.23
C PHE A 276 -7.21 -6.61 8.54
N LEU A 277 -6.31 -5.84 9.14
CA LEU A 277 -6.58 -5.10 10.38
C LEU A 277 -7.71 -4.07 10.22
N VAL A 278 -7.72 -3.31 9.14
CA VAL A 278 -8.77 -2.29 8.88
C VAL A 278 -10.15 -2.92 8.85
N PHE A 279 -10.30 -4.08 8.21
CA PHE A 279 -11.61 -4.70 8.04
C PHE A 279 -12.04 -5.62 9.20
N THR A 280 -11.09 -6.20 9.94
CA THR A 280 -11.40 -7.18 10.99
C THR A 280 -11.18 -6.66 12.40
N ALA A 281 -10.23 -5.75 12.58
CA ALA A 281 -9.80 -5.27 13.90
C ALA A 281 -9.38 -3.78 13.86
N PRO A 282 -10.32 -2.82 13.62
CA PRO A 282 -9.99 -1.41 13.45
C PRO A 282 -9.24 -0.80 14.64
N LEU A 283 -9.53 -1.24 15.86
CA LEU A 283 -8.80 -0.80 17.06
C LEU A 283 -7.33 -1.24 17.06
N LEU A 284 -7.04 -2.46 16.61
CA LEU A 284 -5.66 -2.91 16.44
C LEU A 284 -4.98 -2.17 15.30
N PHE A 285 -5.73 -1.82 14.24
CA PHE A 285 -5.19 -0.96 13.19
C PHE A 285 -4.83 0.43 13.74
N THR A 286 -5.68 1.03 14.57
CA THR A 286 -5.38 2.33 15.20
C THR A 286 -4.13 2.23 16.08
N PHE A 287 -4.01 1.16 16.89
CA PHE A 287 -2.78 0.90 17.66
C PHE A 287 -1.56 0.79 16.74
N HIS A 288 -1.65 0.00 15.66
CA HIS A 288 -0.58 -0.18 14.67
C HIS A 288 -0.15 1.15 14.05
N LEU A 289 -1.12 2.00 13.69
CA LEU A 289 -0.89 3.31 13.09
C LEU A 289 -0.08 4.22 14.02
N PHE A 290 -0.53 4.39 15.27
CA PHE A 290 0.15 5.25 16.24
C PHE A 290 1.51 4.69 16.66
N PHE A 291 1.61 3.38 16.86
CA PHE A 291 2.87 2.76 17.20
C PHE A 291 3.91 2.90 16.07
N THR A 292 3.50 2.74 14.83
CA THR A 292 4.35 3.00 13.67
C THR A 292 4.84 4.44 13.64
N ALA A 293 3.95 5.40 13.90
CA ALA A 293 4.33 6.81 13.96
C ALA A 293 5.35 7.10 15.07
N ILE A 294 5.21 6.46 16.23
CA ILE A 294 6.20 6.53 17.32
C ILE A 294 7.55 5.97 16.87
N LEU A 295 7.59 4.84 16.16
CA LEU A 295 8.84 4.29 15.63
C LEU A 295 9.54 5.25 14.66
N TYR A 296 8.79 5.94 13.78
CA TYR A 296 9.35 6.95 12.88
C TYR A 296 9.98 8.13 13.65
N ALA A 297 9.39 8.53 14.77
CA ALA A 297 9.93 9.59 15.61
C ALA A 297 11.15 9.14 16.43
N VAL A 298 11.09 7.96 17.04
CA VAL A 298 12.04 7.50 18.06
C VAL A 298 13.32 6.92 17.46
N LEU A 299 13.23 6.13 16.39
CA LEU A 299 14.42 5.45 15.83
C LEU A 299 15.53 6.39 15.40
N PRO A 300 15.26 7.49 14.68
CA PRO A 300 16.30 8.46 14.33
C PRO A 300 16.91 9.16 15.55
N MET A 301 16.12 9.40 16.61
CA MET A 301 16.64 9.98 17.88
C MET A 301 17.63 9.03 18.57
N LEU A 302 17.47 7.72 18.40
CA LEU A 302 18.38 6.70 18.92
C LEU A 302 19.57 6.42 17.96
N GLY A 303 19.67 7.16 16.87
CA GLY A 303 20.73 6.97 15.87
C GLY A 303 20.52 5.75 14.96
N VAL A 304 19.31 5.23 14.87
CA VAL A 304 18.97 4.14 13.94
C VAL A 304 18.52 4.75 12.62
N THR A 305 19.44 4.83 11.66
CA THR A 305 19.23 5.40 10.33
C THR A 305 19.68 4.39 9.29
N LEU A 306 18.81 3.45 8.96
CA LEU A 306 19.05 2.37 8.01
C LEU A 306 18.19 2.60 6.76
N GLY A 307 18.84 2.83 5.64
CA GLY A 307 18.19 2.80 4.33
C GLY A 307 17.98 1.37 3.83
N TYR A 308 17.93 1.19 2.55
CA TYR A 308 17.87 -0.15 1.92
C TYR A 308 18.78 -0.22 0.69
N SER A 309 19.16 -1.43 0.31
CA SER A 309 20.00 -1.69 -0.87
C SER A 309 19.24 -1.36 -2.15
N PHE A 310 19.39 -0.13 -2.63
CA PHE A 310 18.72 0.33 -3.84
C PHE A 310 19.54 -0.04 -5.09
N THR A 311 18.95 -0.86 -5.95
CA THR A 311 19.58 -1.36 -7.19
C THR A 311 19.33 -0.48 -8.42
N GLY A 312 18.79 0.73 -8.23
CA GLY A 312 18.40 1.62 -9.33
C GLY A 312 16.98 1.41 -9.85
N ASN A 313 16.27 0.37 -9.40
CA ASN A 313 14.89 0.10 -9.80
C ASN A 313 13.97 -0.05 -8.57
N VAL A 314 13.09 0.94 -8.38
CA VAL A 314 12.14 0.99 -7.26
C VAL A 314 11.17 -0.19 -7.25
N LEU A 315 10.86 -0.76 -8.42
CA LEU A 315 9.94 -1.89 -8.55
C LEU A 315 10.50 -3.20 -8.00
N VAL A 316 11.82 -3.31 -7.89
CA VAL A 316 12.53 -4.51 -7.44
C VAL A 316 13.01 -4.39 -5.99
N GLY A 317 13.03 -3.18 -5.43
CA GLY A 317 13.44 -2.93 -4.05
C GLY A 317 12.51 -3.63 -3.04
N THR A 318 13.10 -4.15 -1.97
CA THR A 318 12.39 -4.78 -0.84
C THR A 318 12.72 -4.07 0.49
N PRO A 319 12.41 -2.75 0.62
CA PRO A 319 12.81 -1.96 1.76
C PRO A 319 12.19 -2.51 3.06
N GLY A 320 13.03 -2.67 4.08
CA GLY A 320 12.58 -3.19 5.37
C GLY A 320 12.33 -4.71 5.40
N SER A 321 12.84 -5.47 4.42
CA SER A 321 12.81 -6.93 4.40
C SER A 321 13.99 -7.56 5.13
N ILE A 322 13.86 -8.84 5.46
CA ILE A 322 15.00 -9.61 6.01
C ILE A 322 16.14 -9.76 4.98
N ILE A 323 15.80 -9.83 3.70
CA ILE A 323 16.80 -9.96 2.63
C ILE A 323 17.70 -8.71 2.62
N ASP A 324 17.09 -7.56 2.70
CA ASP A 324 17.79 -6.28 2.73
C ASP A 324 18.57 -6.10 4.03
N LEU A 325 18.00 -6.50 5.18
CA LEU A 325 18.69 -6.50 6.48
C LEU A 325 19.97 -7.36 6.45
N LEU A 326 19.95 -8.54 5.83
CA LEU A 326 21.11 -9.42 5.69
C LEU A 326 22.26 -8.77 4.90
N VAL A 327 21.95 -7.91 3.94
CA VAL A 327 22.97 -7.12 3.22
C VAL A 327 23.61 -6.10 4.18
N LEU A 328 22.81 -5.43 5.01
CA LEU A 328 23.29 -4.42 5.96
C LEU A 328 24.15 -5.03 7.09
N ILE A 329 23.84 -6.26 7.55
CA ILE A 329 24.61 -6.94 8.61
C ILE A 329 26.08 -7.13 8.23
N ARG A 330 26.39 -7.27 6.95
CA ARG A 330 27.78 -7.45 6.48
C ARG A 330 28.65 -6.20 6.63
N ASN A 331 28.06 -5.04 6.82
CA ASN A 331 28.82 -3.78 6.93
C ASN A 331 28.97 -3.37 8.41
N PRO A 332 30.20 -3.29 8.95
CA PRO A 332 30.44 -2.95 10.34
C PRO A 332 29.93 -1.57 10.78
N ILE A 333 29.75 -0.64 9.85
CA ILE A 333 29.21 0.70 10.11
C ILE A 333 27.82 0.65 10.76
N TYR A 334 27.00 -0.37 10.45
CA TYR A 334 25.64 -0.50 10.96
C TYR A 334 25.49 -1.32 12.23
N GLN A 335 26.54 -1.95 12.75
CA GLN A 335 26.45 -2.87 13.89
C GLN A 335 25.73 -2.25 15.10
N LYS A 336 26.10 -1.01 15.48
CA LYS A 336 25.45 -0.31 16.59
C LYS A 336 23.95 -0.07 16.32
N ALA A 337 23.61 0.40 15.14
CA ALA A 337 22.21 0.64 14.75
C ALA A 337 21.41 -0.68 14.70
N LEU A 338 22.03 -1.77 14.21
CA LEU A 338 21.41 -3.09 14.16
C LEU A 338 21.15 -3.70 15.53
N VAL A 339 22.05 -3.51 16.50
CA VAL A 339 21.83 -3.97 17.89
C VAL A 339 20.65 -3.21 18.52
N ILE A 340 20.58 -1.91 18.35
CA ILE A 340 19.44 -1.10 18.83
C ILE A 340 18.14 -1.53 18.14
N LEU A 341 18.19 -1.71 16.84
CA LEU A 341 17.03 -2.17 16.04
C LEU A 341 16.54 -3.54 16.51
N LEU A 342 17.44 -4.49 16.79
CA LEU A 342 17.11 -5.81 17.32
C LEU A 342 16.42 -5.70 18.68
N PHE A 343 16.98 -4.88 19.58
CA PHE A 343 16.41 -4.68 20.91
C PHE A 343 15.00 -4.09 20.85
N ILE A 344 14.83 -3.00 20.09
CA ILE A 344 13.51 -2.37 19.90
C ILE A 344 12.56 -3.33 19.16
N GLY A 345 13.07 -4.10 18.20
CA GLY A 345 12.31 -5.11 17.49
C GLY A 345 11.74 -6.19 18.43
N LEU A 346 12.55 -6.70 19.34
CA LEU A 346 12.11 -7.68 20.34
C LEU A 346 11.07 -7.07 21.31
N MET A 347 11.27 -5.83 21.76
CA MET A 347 10.27 -5.12 22.56
C MET A 347 8.97 -4.92 21.79
N THR A 348 9.05 -4.56 20.52
CA THR A 348 7.90 -4.44 19.64
C THR A 348 7.18 -5.78 19.46
N PHE A 349 7.91 -6.87 19.29
CA PHE A 349 7.34 -8.21 19.19
C PHE A 349 6.52 -8.56 20.44
N LEU A 350 7.08 -8.37 21.63
CA LEU A 350 6.39 -8.63 22.90
C LEU A 350 5.15 -7.75 23.07
N LEU A 351 5.25 -6.48 22.72
CA LEU A 351 4.13 -5.53 22.81
C LEU A 351 3.00 -5.90 21.85
N TYR A 352 3.31 -6.17 20.57
CA TYR A 352 2.30 -6.58 19.59
C TYR A 352 1.64 -7.90 19.97
N TYR A 353 2.42 -8.86 20.44
CA TYR A 353 1.90 -10.13 20.93
C TYR A 353 0.94 -9.93 22.12
N ALA A 354 1.32 -9.12 23.10
CA ALA A 354 0.51 -8.86 24.29
C ALA A 354 -0.80 -8.13 23.94
N VAL A 355 -0.71 -7.04 23.17
CA VAL A 355 -1.86 -6.22 22.77
C VAL A 355 -2.83 -7.03 21.91
N THR A 356 -2.32 -7.78 20.94
CA THR A 356 -3.14 -8.63 20.06
C THR A 356 -3.81 -9.76 20.83
N SER A 357 -3.07 -10.46 21.72
CA SER A 357 -3.63 -11.51 22.57
C SER A 357 -4.71 -10.97 23.49
N TYR A 358 -4.48 -9.80 24.10
CA TYR A 358 -5.47 -9.14 24.95
C TYR A 358 -6.75 -8.78 24.17
N TYR A 359 -6.59 -8.20 22.98
CA TYR A 359 -7.70 -7.80 22.11
C TYR A 359 -8.60 -8.97 21.74
N TYR A 360 -8.02 -10.07 21.25
CA TYR A 360 -8.80 -11.22 20.81
C TYR A 360 -9.37 -12.04 21.96
N ARG A 361 -8.68 -12.13 23.11
CA ARG A 361 -9.20 -12.86 24.29
C ARG A 361 -10.38 -12.13 24.95
N ARG A 362 -10.32 -10.81 25.08
CA ARG A 362 -11.39 -10.02 25.73
C ARG A 362 -12.54 -9.66 24.80
N GLY A 363 -12.29 -9.46 23.54
CA GLY A 363 -13.28 -8.95 22.59
C GLY A 363 -14.28 -9.98 22.12
N ALA A 364 -14.05 -11.29 22.35
CA ALA A 364 -14.84 -12.40 21.76
C ALA A 364 -15.08 -12.22 20.24
N ILE A 365 -14.19 -11.46 19.57
CA ILE A 365 -14.35 -11.09 18.17
C ILE A 365 -13.87 -12.28 17.35
N SER A 366 -14.82 -12.88 16.63
CA SER A 366 -14.51 -13.96 15.68
C SER A 366 -13.87 -13.36 14.42
N ILE A 367 -12.68 -13.82 14.04
CA ILE A 367 -12.05 -13.50 12.74
C ILE A 367 -12.90 -14.05 11.59
N ILE A 368 -13.72 -15.07 11.85
CA ILE A 368 -14.62 -15.70 10.88
C ILE A 368 -16.05 -15.38 11.30
N ASN A 369 -16.85 -14.93 10.34
CA ASN A 369 -18.28 -14.70 10.57
C ASN A 369 -18.95 -15.99 11.11
N PRO A 370 -19.79 -15.91 12.16
CA PRO A 370 -20.51 -17.07 12.69
C PRO A 370 -21.28 -17.86 11.63
N ASN A 371 -21.82 -17.18 10.63
CA ASN A 371 -22.54 -17.82 9.50
C ASN A 371 -21.61 -18.63 8.57
N GLU A 372 -20.32 -18.31 8.51
CA GLU A 372 -19.33 -19.11 7.79
C GLU A 372 -18.90 -20.36 8.58
N LYS A 373 -19.06 -20.38 9.91
CA LYS A 373 -18.87 -21.60 10.71
C LYS A 373 -19.91 -22.67 10.37
N GLU A 374 -21.20 -22.30 10.19
CA GLU A 374 -22.25 -23.24 9.82
C GLU A 374 -22.06 -23.87 8.43
N ILE A 375 -21.53 -23.11 7.48
CA ILE A 375 -21.21 -23.62 6.14
C ILE A 375 -20.05 -24.63 6.20
N CYS A 376 -19.08 -24.42 7.09
CA CYS A 376 -17.95 -25.35 7.30
C CYS A 376 -18.39 -26.70 7.88
N PHE A 377 -19.41 -26.72 8.74
CA PHE A 377 -19.93 -27.96 9.34
C PHE A 377 -20.80 -28.76 8.38
N LYS A 378 -21.31 -28.15 7.28
CA LYS A 378 -22.08 -28.83 6.25
C LYS A 378 -21.25 -29.43 5.13
N GLU A 379 -19.99 -29.02 4.96
CA GLU A 379 -19.07 -29.53 3.94
C GLU A 379 -18.02 -30.53 4.49
N SER A 380 -18.04 -30.80 5.79
CA SER A 380 -17.20 -31.82 6.47
C SER A 380 -18.03 -33.08 6.78
#